data_576e9aa5f679f3d4f2c0fc11c3859e28
#
_entry.id   576e9aa5f679f3d4f2c0fc11c3859e28
#
_cell.length_a   1.000
_cell.length_b   1.000
_cell.length_c   1.000
_cell.angle_alpha   90.00
_cell.angle_beta   90.00
_cell.angle_gamma   90.00
#
_symmetry.space_group_name_H-M   'P 1'
#
loop_
_entity.id
_entity.type
_entity.pdbx_description
1 polymer ?
#
loop_
_entity_poly.entity_id
_entity_poly.type
_entity_poly.pdbx_seq_one_letter_code
_entity_poly.pdbx_strand_id
1 'polypeptide(L)'
;MKYYAVAEIEITDRSWVAAYIQNVTRLVEQRGGRYLARTSKVEKFEGERRLPQIFLIIEWPSHEAAKVFYESEEYRPYRQSRMAGAKNEFLLVAGEDMTGTARVDD
;
A
#
# COMPACT_ATOMS: atom_id res chain seq x y z
N MET A 1 10.52 -14.41 -3.14
CA MET A 1 10.22 -13.80 -1.82
C MET A 1 9.13 -12.77 -1.98
N LYS A 2 8.10 -12.84 -1.18
CA LYS A 2 7.04 -11.85 -1.17
C LYS A 2 7.49 -10.54 -0.57
N TYR A 3 6.89 -9.47 -1.05
CA TYR A 3 7.06 -8.13 -0.50
C TYR A 3 5.70 -7.55 -0.15
N TYR A 4 5.68 -6.67 0.83
CA TYR A 4 4.45 -6.06 1.30
C TYR A 4 4.55 -4.55 1.18
N ALA A 5 3.62 -3.96 0.44
CA ALA A 5 3.47 -2.51 0.43
C ALA A 5 2.62 -2.14 1.65
N VAL A 6 3.15 -1.27 2.49
CA VAL A 6 2.47 -0.81 3.70
C VAL A 6 2.33 0.70 3.58
N ALA A 7 1.09 1.17 3.59
CA ALA A 7 0.82 2.57 3.40
C ALA A 7 -0.07 3.13 4.51
N GLU A 8 0.21 4.39 4.86
CA GLU A 8 -0.60 5.19 5.77
C GLU A 8 -1.07 6.41 4.98
N ILE A 9 -2.37 6.62 4.94
CA ILE A 9 -2.95 7.67 4.11
C ILE A 9 -3.87 8.56 4.93
N GLU A 10 -3.60 9.88 4.88
CA GLU A 10 -4.44 10.90 5.47
C GLU A 10 -5.00 11.76 4.33
N ILE A 11 -6.30 11.61 4.04
CA ILE A 11 -6.92 12.29 2.91
C ILE A 11 -7.13 13.77 3.26
N THR A 12 -6.63 14.66 2.40
CA THR A 12 -6.82 16.10 2.55
C THR A 12 -7.81 16.66 1.55
N ASP A 13 -8.00 15.98 0.42
CA ASP A 13 -8.99 16.34 -0.62
C ASP A 13 -9.58 15.03 -1.13
N ARG A 14 -10.90 14.91 -1.09
CA ARG A 14 -11.59 13.67 -1.45
C ARG A 14 -11.86 13.49 -2.93
N SER A 15 -11.61 14.48 -3.75
CA SER A 15 -12.02 14.46 -5.16
C SER A 15 -11.39 13.32 -5.97
N TRP A 16 -10.23 12.83 -5.56
CA TRP A 16 -9.50 11.78 -6.27
C TRP A 16 -9.88 10.36 -5.82
N VAL A 17 -10.58 10.22 -4.67
CA VAL A 17 -10.67 8.93 -3.97
C VAL A 17 -11.45 7.89 -4.75
N ALA A 18 -12.63 8.24 -5.26
CA ALA A 18 -13.51 7.27 -5.94
C ALA A 18 -12.84 6.67 -7.18
N ALA A 19 -12.27 7.50 -8.04
CA ALA A 19 -11.57 7.04 -9.24
C ALA A 19 -10.34 6.22 -8.88
N TYR A 20 -9.62 6.62 -7.83
CA TYR A 20 -8.44 5.89 -7.37
C TYR A 20 -8.82 4.46 -6.94
N ILE A 21 -9.80 4.35 -6.05
CA ILE A 21 -10.21 3.03 -5.54
C ILE A 21 -10.66 2.13 -6.68
N GLN A 22 -11.51 2.65 -7.56
CA GLN A 22 -12.07 1.87 -8.65
C GLN A 22 -11.02 1.36 -9.62
N ASN A 23 -10.11 2.22 -10.03
CA ASN A 23 -9.13 1.90 -11.07
C ASN A 23 -7.87 1.24 -10.53
N VAL A 24 -7.36 1.72 -9.39
CA VAL A 24 -6.10 1.22 -8.84
C VAL A 24 -6.25 -0.18 -8.27
N THR A 25 -7.39 -0.50 -7.66
CA THR A 25 -7.64 -1.86 -7.18
C THR A 25 -7.46 -2.87 -8.31
N ARG A 26 -8.04 -2.55 -9.48
CA ARG A 26 -7.93 -3.43 -10.65
C ARG A 26 -6.49 -3.51 -11.17
N LEU A 27 -5.79 -2.38 -11.22
CA LEU A 27 -4.40 -2.36 -11.70
C LEU A 27 -3.49 -3.20 -10.79
N VAL A 28 -3.67 -3.09 -9.47
CA VAL A 28 -2.91 -3.88 -8.50
C VAL A 28 -3.15 -5.37 -8.73
N GLU A 29 -4.41 -5.77 -8.83
CA GLU A 29 -4.76 -7.18 -8.98
C GLU A 29 -4.28 -7.75 -10.31
N GLN A 30 -4.37 -6.98 -11.37
CA GLN A 30 -3.89 -7.40 -12.70
C GLN A 30 -2.38 -7.64 -12.72
N ARG A 31 -1.64 -6.99 -11.84
CA ARG A 31 -0.18 -7.11 -11.78
C ARG A 31 0.30 -8.04 -10.66
N GLY A 32 -0.61 -8.81 -10.10
CA GLY A 32 -0.27 -9.84 -9.12
C GLY A 32 -0.31 -9.39 -7.67
N GLY A 33 -0.69 -8.16 -7.41
CA GLY A 33 -0.85 -7.66 -6.05
C GLY A 33 -2.15 -8.16 -5.43
N ARG A 34 -2.17 -8.29 -4.12
CA ARG A 34 -3.34 -8.71 -3.37
C ARG A 34 -3.49 -7.84 -2.13
N TYR A 35 -4.65 -7.21 -1.99
CA TYR A 35 -4.94 -6.44 -0.78
C TYR A 35 -5.17 -7.38 0.40
N LEU A 36 -4.35 -7.24 1.42
CA LEU A 36 -4.51 -7.98 2.68
C LEU A 36 -5.33 -7.17 3.68
N ALA A 37 -5.17 -5.85 3.65
CA ALA A 37 -5.95 -4.95 4.48
C ALA A 37 -6.06 -3.60 3.78
N ARG A 38 -7.21 -2.97 3.95
CA ARG A 38 -7.47 -1.60 3.50
C ARG A 38 -8.56 -1.09 4.43
N THR A 39 -8.17 -0.40 5.50
CA THR A 39 -9.07 -0.19 6.62
C THR A 39 -8.72 1.07 7.41
N SER A 40 -9.73 1.62 8.08
CA SER A 40 -9.56 2.67 9.06
C SER A 40 -9.56 2.12 10.50
N LYS A 41 -9.77 0.82 10.64
CA LYS A 41 -9.83 0.18 11.97
C LYS A 41 -8.44 -0.22 12.40
N VAL A 42 -7.78 0.66 13.13
CA VAL A 42 -6.44 0.45 13.66
C VAL A 42 -6.46 0.78 15.15
N GLU A 43 -5.93 -0.12 15.94
CA GLU A 43 -5.85 0.05 17.38
C GLU A 43 -4.39 0.24 17.77
N LYS A 44 -4.11 1.28 18.54
CA LYS A 44 -2.76 1.57 19.00
C LYS A 44 -2.50 0.85 20.33
N PHE A 45 -1.54 -0.07 20.33
CA PHE A 45 -1.11 -0.70 21.58
C PHE A 45 -0.04 0.12 22.28
N GLU A 46 0.86 0.75 21.55
CA GLU A 46 1.95 1.54 22.07
C GLU A 46 2.26 2.70 21.12
N GLY A 47 2.85 3.75 21.67
CA GLY A 47 3.32 4.89 20.91
C GLY A 47 2.42 6.11 21.03
N GLU A 48 2.99 7.27 20.69
CA GLU A 48 2.30 8.55 20.83
C GLU A 48 1.94 9.16 19.47
N ARG A 49 2.42 8.57 18.37
CA ARG A 49 2.19 9.11 17.05
C ARG A 49 0.69 9.05 16.72
N ARG A 50 0.19 10.15 16.16
CA ARG A 50 -1.19 10.18 15.67
C ARG A 50 -1.36 9.15 14.54
N LEU A 51 -2.45 8.39 14.58
CA LEU A 51 -2.76 7.42 13.53
C LEU A 51 -3.36 8.12 12.32
N PRO A 52 -3.02 7.68 11.10
CA PRO A 52 -3.66 8.16 9.88
C PRO A 52 -5.07 7.63 9.76
N GLN A 53 -5.84 8.17 8.80
CA GLN A 53 -7.19 7.70 8.53
C GLN A 53 -7.24 6.28 8.03
N ILE A 54 -6.30 5.91 7.15
CA ILE A 54 -6.35 4.64 6.41
C ILE A 54 -5.01 3.97 6.48
N PHE A 55 -5.05 2.67 6.76
CA PHE A 55 -3.92 1.77 6.62
C PHE A 55 -4.18 0.79 5.49
N LEU A 56 -3.12 0.42 4.79
CA LEU A 56 -3.20 -0.38 3.59
C LEU A 56 -2.03 -1.35 3.57
N ILE A 57 -2.32 -2.62 3.31
CA ILE A 57 -1.28 -3.64 3.12
C ILE A 57 -1.59 -4.39 1.84
N ILE A 58 -0.62 -4.39 0.91
CA ILE A 58 -0.71 -5.12 -0.34
C ILE A 58 0.41 -6.13 -0.39
N GLU A 59 0.08 -7.38 -0.64
CA GLU A 59 1.06 -8.43 -0.86
C GLU A 59 1.44 -8.47 -2.34
N TRP A 60 2.74 -8.50 -2.61
CA TRP A 60 3.29 -8.61 -3.96
C TRP A 60 4.12 -9.88 -4.08
N PRO A 61 4.10 -10.57 -5.23
CA PRO A 61 4.88 -11.80 -5.39
C PRO A 61 6.38 -11.57 -5.37
N SER A 62 6.85 -10.35 -5.64
CA SER A 62 8.27 -10.02 -5.64
C SER A 62 8.49 -8.53 -5.49
N HIS A 63 9.72 -8.15 -5.18
CA HIS A 63 10.14 -6.75 -5.18
C HIS A 63 9.89 -6.10 -6.55
N GLU A 64 10.26 -6.80 -7.60
CA GLU A 64 10.14 -6.28 -8.96
C GLU A 64 8.69 -6.03 -9.34
N ALA A 65 7.78 -6.94 -9.02
CA ALA A 65 6.36 -6.78 -9.33
C ALA A 65 5.79 -5.51 -8.67
N ALA A 66 6.14 -5.28 -7.41
CA ALA A 66 5.71 -4.09 -6.68
C ALA A 66 6.27 -2.82 -7.33
N LYS A 67 7.55 -2.83 -7.67
CA LYS A 67 8.21 -1.67 -8.24
C LYS A 67 7.71 -1.35 -9.64
N VAL A 68 7.53 -2.36 -10.48
CA VAL A 68 7.00 -2.18 -11.84
C VAL A 68 5.61 -1.57 -11.78
N PHE A 69 4.75 -2.04 -10.87
CA PHE A 69 3.44 -1.43 -10.68
C PHE A 69 3.56 0.03 -10.26
N TYR A 70 4.34 0.28 -9.21
CA TYR A 70 4.44 1.63 -8.63
C TYR A 70 4.94 2.67 -9.64
N GLU A 71 5.85 2.27 -10.52
CA GLU A 71 6.46 3.14 -11.52
C GLU A 71 5.74 3.11 -12.87
N SER A 72 4.66 2.33 -13.01
CA SER A 72 3.99 2.16 -14.30
C SER A 72 3.30 3.44 -14.77
N GLU A 73 3.21 3.60 -16.08
CA GLU A 73 2.50 4.72 -16.69
C GLU A 73 1.00 4.67 -16.37
N GLU A 74 0.44 3.47 -16.26
CA GLU A 74 -0.98 3.28 -15.92
C GLU A 74 -1.31 3.81 -14.53
N TYR A 75 -0.42 3.59 -13.58
CA TYR A 75 -0.64 4.04 -12.19
C TYR A 75 -0.33 5.52 -12.01
N ARG A 76 0.54 6.08 -12.81
CA ARG A 76 1.05 7.44 -12.63
C ARG A 76 0.01 8.52 -12.35
N PRO A 77 -1.07 8.67 -13.16
CA PRO A 77 -2.04 9.72 -12.87
C PRO A 77 -2.75 9.54 -11.53
N TYR A 78 -3.01 8.31 -11.15
CA TYR A 78 -3.65 8.02 -9.86
C TYR A 78 -2.71 8.27 -8.70
N ARG A 79 -1.45 7.87 -8.85
CA ARG A 79 -0.42 8.14 -7.85
C ARG A 79 -0.25 9.64 -7.62
N GLN A 80 -0.19 10.41 -8.70
CA GLN A 80 -0.07 11.87 -8.61
C GLN A 80 -1.27 12.49 -7.92
N SER A 81 -2.47 12.04 -8.23
CA SER A 81 -3.70 12.50 -7.58
C SER A 81 -3.68 12.24 -6.08
N ARG A 82 -3.26 11.03 -5.70
CA ARG A 82 -3.15 10.68 -4.29
C ARG A 82 -2.10 11.53 -3.58
N MET A 83 -0.95 11.71 -4.19
CA MET A 83 0.13 12.50 -3.59
C MET A 83 -0.27 13.97 -3.41
N ALA A 84 -1.08 14.50 -4.32
CA ALA A 84 -1.58 15.87 -4.22
C ALA A 84 -2.72 16.00 -3.22
N GLY A 85 -3.55 14.97 -3.06
CA GLY A 85 -4.76 15.03 -2.24
C GLY A 85 -4.69 14.28 -0.93
N ALA A 86 -3.50 13.88 -0.49
CA ALA A 86 -3.32 13.17 0.77
C ALA A 86 -1.91 13.34 1.31
N LYS A 87 -1.75 13.12 2.61
CA LYS A 87 -0.44 12.93 3.23
C LYS A 87 -0.21 11.45 3.32
N ASN A 88 0.91 10.98 2.80
CA ASN A 88 1.16 9.56 2.61
C ASN A 88 2.48 9.13 3.19
N GLU A 89 2.49 7.92 3.78
CA GLU A 89 3.68 7.12 3.96
C GLU A 89 3.45 5.85 3.15
N PHE A 90 4.39 5.50 2.30
CA PHE A 90 4.23 4.33 1.43
C PHE A 90 5.56 3.58 1.42
N LEU A 91 5.58 2.41 2.05
CA LEU A 91 6.78 1.63 2.28
C LEU A 91 6.66 0.27 1.62
N LEU A 92 7.78 -0.28 1.19
CA LEU A 92 7.84 -1.64 0.67
C LEU A 92 8.71 -2.47 1.60
N VAL A 93 8.14 -3.50 2.19
CA VAL A 93 8.77 -4.32 3.23
C VAL A 93 9.03 -5.72 2.69
N ALA A 94 10.28 -6.18 2.82
CA ALA A 94 10.62 -7.55 2.43
C ALA A 94 9.91 -8.54 3.35
N GLY A 95 9.34 -9.59 2.75
CA GLY A 95 8.66 -10.65 3.48
C GLY A 95 9.64 -11.66 4.02
N GLU A 96 10.46 -11.23 4.95
CA GLU A 96 11.47 -12.07 5.58
C GLU A 96 11.57 -11.78 7.07
N ASP A 97 12.10 -12.73 7.80
CA ASP A 97 12.52 -12.51 9.17
C ASP A 97 14.03 -12.63 9.21
N MET A 98 14.70 -11.52 9.47
CA MET A 98 16.17 -11.48 9.49
C MET A 98 16.77 -12.33 10.60
N THR A 99 15.98 -12.76 11.57
CA THR A 99 16.43 -13.70 12.60
C THR A 99 16.37 -15.17 12.14
N GLY A 100 15.67 -15.43 11.03
CA GLY A 100 15.51 -16.77 10.48
C GLY A 100 14.50 -17.65 11.21
N THR A 101 13.73 -17.10 12.15
CA THR A 101 12.80 -17.87 12.97
C THR A 101 11.36 -17.81 12.51
N ALA A 102 10.92 -16.67 11.97
CA ALA A 102 9.58 -16.54 11.42
C ALA A 102 9.56 -16.97 9.96
N ARG A 103 8.37 -17.32 9.47
CA ARG A 103 8.19 -17.77 8.09
C ARG A 103 7.20 -16.92 7.37
N VAL A 104 7.53 -16.62 6.11
CA VAL A 104 6.60 -15.98 5.19
C VAL A 104 6.44 -16.94 4.00
N ASP A 105 5.21 -17.36 3.74
CA ASP A 105 4.91 -18.27 2.64
C ASP A 105 5.07 -17.55 1.30
N ASP A 106 5.78 -18.21 0.39
CA ASP A 106 5.94 -17.71 -0.98
C ASP A 106 4.81 -18.26 -1.91
#